data_a3f5d975e8c7d12ef80ece41e28407a1
#
_entry.id   a3f5d975e8c7d12ef80ece41e28407a1
#
_cell.length_a   1.000
_cell.length_b   1.000
_cell.length_c   1.000
_cell.angle_alpha   90.00
_cell.angle_beta   90.00
_cell.angle_gamma   90.00
#
_symmetry.space_group_name_H-M   'P 1'
#
loop_
_entity.id
_entity.type
_entity.pdbx_description
1 polymer ?
#
loop_
_entity_poly.entity_id
_entity_poly.type
_entity_poly.pdbx_seq_one_letter_code
_entity_poly.pdbx_strand_id
1 'polypeptide(L)'
;MTQKKKTDFKIVTPPDDLSEVRAKTKKIHREKLKKIVVPVILIALAVSGTYLMLTNKAYSEAGTAVRYSTDSSDTSNYAHFANGIVRYNRDGVVFLNKKNEEKWIQSTQLKNPIIEVKEKAFAVGDIGGNSILVFSEEGLKGEIETSLPIENMAISDQGIVTVLLKNETAPKIISYDAMGNVLVEQQVTVPVMGYPVAMDMSDDGKMLAVTYFHTDDAVLKSKVIYYNFGESGKDKPDKIVASDEYSDTI
;
A
#
# COMPACT_ATOMS: atom_id res chain seq x y z
N MET A 1 -11.36 45.10 -77.07
CA MET A 1 -10.94 46.26 -76.25
C MET A 1 -10.79 45.83 -74.79
N THR A 2 -9.56 45.56 -74.39
CA THR A 2 -9.29 45.04 -73.08
C THR A 2 -8.70 46.17 -72.23
N GLN A 3 -9.44 46.66 -71.25
CA GLN A 3 -8.95 47.67 -70.31
C GLN A 3 -7.99 47.03 -69.26
N LYS A 4 -6.74 47.47 -69.28
CA LYS A 4 -5.74 47.19 -68.26
C LYS A 4 -6.02 48.00 -66.98
N LYS A 5 -6.35 47.33 -65.93
CA LYS A 5 -6.46 47.90 -64.57
C LYS A 5 -5.08 48.35 -64.08
N LYS A 6 -4.88 49.69 -63.95
CA LYS A 6 -3.70 50.25 -63.31
C LYS A 6 -3.71 49.93 -61.83
N THR A 7 -2.70 49.21 -61.38
CA THR A 7 -2.47 48.98 -59.94
C THR A 7 -1.63 50.15 -59.43
N ASP A 8 -2.23 51.02 -58.65
CA ASP A 8 -1.51 52.06 -57.89
C ASP A 8 -0.72 51.48 -56.79
N PHE A 9 0.60 51.49 -56.93
CA PHE A 9 1.51 51.15 -55.85
C PHE A 9 1.69 52.34 -54.92
N LYS A 10 1.16 52.25 -53.72
CA LYS A 10 1.36 53.22 -52.65
C LYS A 10 2.75 53.01 -52.07
N ILE A 11 3.65 53.97 -52.32
CA ILE A 11 4.99 54.00 -51.72
C ILE A 11 4.80 54.23 -50.23
N VAL A 12 5.08 53.21 -49.43
CA VAL A 12 5.11 53.32 -47.95
C VAL A 12 6.47 53.80 -47.55
N THR A 13 6.59 55.06 -47.20
CA THR A 13 7.84 55.59 -46.58
C THR A 13 8.07 54.87 -45.25
N PRO A 14 9.26 54.39 -44.96
CA PRO A 14 9.55 53.80 -43.66
C PRO A 14 9.38 54.86 -42.54
N PRO A 15 8.81 54.49 -41.39
CA PRO A 15 8.64 55.45 -40.30
C PRO A 15 9.98 55.92 -39.81
N ASP A 16 10.14 57.23 -39.57
CA ASP A 16 11.35 57.87 -39.08
C ASP A 16 11.81 57.41 -37.68
N ASP A 17 10.95 56.72 -36.93
CA ASP A 17 11.29 56.17 -35.64
C ASP A 17 10.93 54.67 -35.48
N LEU A 18 11.95 53.84 -35.70
CA LEU A 18 11.89 52.39 -35.47
C LEU A 18 11.53 52.02 -34.03
N SER A 19 11.73 52.93 -33.07
CA SER A 19 11.42 52.69 -31.67
C SER A 19 9.93 52.68 -31.43
N GLU A 20 9.16 53.56 -32.02
CA GLU A 20 7.68 53.62 -31.93
C GLU A 20 7.01 52.38 -32.56
N VAL A 21 7.52 51.92 -33.70
CA VAL A 21 6.99 50.71 -34.34
C VAL A 21 7.25 49.47 -33.51
N ARG A 22 8.44 49.35 -32.93
CA ARG A 22 8.78 48.26 -32.00
C ARG A 22 7.93 48.30 -30.71
N ALA A 23 7.66 49.50 -30.18
CA ALA A 23 6.79 49.66 -29.00
C ALA A 23 5.34 49.26 -29.28
N LYS A 24 4.79 49.70 -30.45
CA LYS A 24 3.44 49.30 -30.89
C LYS A 24 3.33 47.80 -31.14
N THR A 25 4.30 47.18 -31.81
CA THR A 25 4.30 45.74 -32.07
C THR A 25 4.39 44.94 -30.76
N LYS A 26 5.23 45.39 -29.81
CA LYS A 26 5.36 44.76 -28.50
C LYS A 26 4.09 44.89 -27.66
N LYS A 27 3.36 46.01 -27.78
CA LYS A 27 2.05 46.22 -27.14
C LYS A 27 0.99 45.31 -27.70
N ILE A 28 0.90 45.19 -29.04
CA ILE A 28 -0.05 44.31 -29.72
C ILE A 28 0.26 42.83 -29.38
N HIS A 29 1.51 42.46 -29.34
CA HIS A 29 1.92 41.08 -28.97
C HIS A 29 1.56 40.73 -27.50
N ARG A 30 1.78 41.68 -26.59
CA ARG A 30 1.34 41.54 -25.20
C ARG A 30 -0.16 41.43 -25.01
N GLU A 31 -0.94 42.21 -25.77
CA GLU A 31 -2.41 42.18 -25.74
C GLU A 31 -2.93 40.83 -26.30
N LYS A 32 -2.36 40.34 -27.42
CA LYS A 32 -2.72 39.04 -27.98
C LYS A 32 -2.31 37.89 -27.01
N LEU A 33 -1.12 37.98 -26.39
CA LEU A 33 -0.65 37.00 -25.44
C LEU A 33 -1.56 36.95 -24.21
N LYS A 34 -1.97 38.10 -23.65
CA LYS A 34 -2.91 38.16 -22.53
C LYS A 34 -4.27 37.52 -22.87
N LYS A 35 -4.78 37.72 -24.09
CA LYS A 35 -6.05 37.13 -24.54
C LYS A 35 -6.01 35.59 -24.62
N ILE A 36 -4.84 34.99 -24.77
CA ILE A 36 -4.65 33.52 -24.77
C ILE A 36 -4.27 33.01 -23.41
N VAL A 37 -3.31 33.64 -22.73
CA VAL A 37 -2.74 33.19 -21.46
C VAL A 37 -3.77 33.29 -20.31
N VAL A 38 -4.56 34.36 -20.27
CA VAL A 38 -5.55 34.54 -19.19
C VAL A 38 -6.61 33.43 -19.20
N PRO A 39 -7.27 33.09 -20.31
CA PRO A 39 -8.25 31.98 -20.31
C PRO A 39 -7.59 30.63 -20.02
N VAL A 40 -6.37 30.38 -20.48
CA VAL A 40 -5.64 29.14 -20.15
C VAL A 40 -5.38 29.01 -18.65
N ILE A 41 -4.96 30.10 -18.00
CA ILE A 41 -4.78 30.12 -16.53
C ILE A 41 -6.12 29.90 -15.81
N LEU A 42 -7.19 30.55 -16.26
CA LEU A 42 -8.52 30.34 -15.67
C LEU A 42 -9.01 28.91 -15.79
N ILE A 43 -8.79 28.27 -16.95
CA ILE A 43 -9.14 26.86 -17.15
C ILE A 43 -8.28 25.96 -16.24
N ALA A 44 -6.98 26.22 -16.15
CA ALA A 44 -6.09 25.46 -15.27
C ALA A 44 -6.48 25.59 -13.78
N LEU A 45 -6.87 26.79 -13.34
CA LEU A 45 -7.38 27.03 -11.98
C LEU A 45 -8.73 26.33 -11.75
N ALA A 46 -9.63 26.34 -12.73
CA ALA A 46 -10.91 25.64 -12.63
C ALA A 46 -10.71 24.12 -12.53
N VAL A 47 -9.84 23.55 -13.38
CA VAL A 47 -9.51 22.11 -13.33
C VAL A 47 -8.83 21.74 -12.03
N SER A 48 -7.88 22.55 -11.57
CA SER A 48 -7.21 22.34 -10.27
C SER A 48 -8.19 22.45 -9.10
N GLY A 49 -9.08 23.44 -9.11
CA GLY A 49 -10.10 23.60 -8.08
C GLY A 49 -11.11 22.44 -8.04
N THR A 50 -11.56 21.96 -9.21
CA THR A 50 -12.44 20.79 -9.28
C THR A 50 -11.73 19.52 -8.83
N TYR A 51 -10.45 19.35 -9.19
CA TYR A 51 -9.65 18.23 -8.73
C TYR A 51 -9.50 18.22 -7.20
N LEU A 52 -9.14 19.36 -6.59
CA LEU A 52 -9.05 19.50 -5.14
C LEU A 52 -10.40 19.28 -4.44
N MET A 53 -11.50 19.75 -5.02
CA MET A 53 -12.83 19.54 -4.46
C MET A 53 -13.27 18.07 -4.51
N LEU A 54 -12.86 17.33 -5.55
CA LEU A 54 -13.16 15.90 -5.68
C LEU A 54 -12.29 15.02 -4.79
N THR A 55 -11.01 15.40 -4.58
CA THR A 55 -10.08 14.64 -3.75
C THR A 55 -10.24 14.92 -2.25
N ASN A 56 -10.66 16.13 -1.87
CA ASN A 56 -10.83 16.55 -0.47
C ASN A 56 -12.29 16.49 0.01
N LYS A 57 -13.09 15.54 -0.50
CA LYS A 57 -14.44 15.32 0.03
C LYS A 57 -14.35 14.82 1.47
N ALA A 58 -14.65 15.68 2.43
CA ALA A 58 -14.92 15.26 3.79
C ALA A 58 -16.32 14.62 3.82
N TYR A 59 -16.38 13.32 4.10
CA TYR A 59 -17.63 12.63 4.32
C TYR A 59 -18.04 12.88 5.78
N SER A 60 -19.14 13.61 5.98
CA SER A 60 -19.69 13.93 7.31
C SER A 60 -20.64 12.84 7.83
N GLU A 61 -21.15 11.99 6.95
CA GLU A 61 -22.11 10.94 7.30
C GLU A 61 -21.76 9.64 6.58
N ALA A 62 -21.83 8.53 7.32
CA ALA A 62 -21.75 7.20 6.77
C ALA A 62 -23.17 6.63 6.60
N GLY A 63 -23.54 6.30 5.38
CA GLY A 63 -24.80 5.63 5.08
C GLY A 63 -24.60 4.13 4.89
N THR A 64 -25.50 3.31 5.41
CA THR A 64 -25.55 1.88 5.12
C THR A 64 -26.14 1.66 3.73
N ALA A 65 -25.34 1.26 2.75
CA ALA A 65 -25.82 1.00 1.39
C ALA A 65 -26.62 -0.29 1.30
N VAL A 66 -26.15 -1.34 1.97
CA VAL A 66 -26.80 -2.67 2.02
C VAL A 66 -26.54 -3.30 3.39
N ARG A 67 -27.50 -4.04 3.89
CA ARG A 67 -27.39 -4.87 5.11
C ARG A 67 -27.79 -6.30 4.78
N TYR A 68 -26.93 -7.23 5.11
CA TYR A 68 -27.22 -8.66 5.05
C TYR A 68 -27.36 -9.19 6.49
N SER A 69 -28.36 -10.02 6.73
CA SER A 69 -28.51 -10.73 8.01
C SER A 69 -27.63 -11.98 7.99
N THR A 70 -26.86 -12.19 9.05
CA THR A 70 -26.15 -13.44 9.34
C THR A 70 -26.86 -14.16 10.46
N ASP A 71 -26.78 -15.48 10.50
CA ASP A 71 -27.31 -16.25 11.62
C ASP A 71 -26.58 -15.89 12.92
N SER A 72 -27.31 -15.81 14.02
CA SER A 72 -26.77 -15.47 15.34
C SER A 72 -25.75 -16.48 15.88
N SER A 73 -25.67 -17.67 15.26
CA SER A 73 -24.67 -18.72 15.53
C SER A 73 -23.42 -18.63 14.70
N ASP A 74 -23.35 -17.69 13.74
CA ASP A 74 -22.18 -17.51 12.88
C ASP A 74 -21.04 -16.87 13.67
N THR A 75 -19.98 -17.64 13.93
CA THR A 75 -18.73 -17.21 14.58
C THR A 75 -17.69 -16.72 13.58
N SER A 76 -18.09 -16.37 12.37
CA SER A 76 -17.18 -15.93 11.32
C SER A 76 -16.65 -14.52 11.58
N ASN A 77 -15.39 -14.33 11.23
CA ASN A 77 -14.74 -13.03 11.13
C ASN A 77 -14.76 -12.53 9.69
N TYR A 78 -14.60 -11.22 9.53
CA TYR A 78 -14.66 -10.56 8.22
C TYR A 78 -13.50 -9.61 8.04
N ALA A 79 -12.92 -9.60 6.84
CA ALA A 79 -11.89 -8.65 6.44
C ALA A 79 -12.17 -8.10 5.04
N HIS A 80 -11.83 -6.84 4.81
CA HIS A 80 -11.90 -6.27 3.46
C HIS A 80 -10.70 -6.74 2.64
N PHE A 81 -10.94 -7.21 1.42
CA PHE A 81 -9.90 -7.57 0.48
C PHE A 81 -10.33 -7.24 -0.95
N ALA A 82 -9.43 -6.60 -1.71
CA ALA A 82 -9.69 -6.19 -3.09
C ALA A 82 -11.04 -5.48 -3.24
N ASN A 83 -11.93 -5.99 -4.07
CA ASN A 83 -13.26 -5.46 -4.30
C ASN A 83 -14.37 -6.22 -3.56
N GLY A 84 -14.06 -6.87 -2.45
CA GLY A 84 -15.01 -7.72 -1.73
C GLY A 84 -14.71 -7.86 -0.25
N ILE A 85 -15.20 -8.93 0.32
CA ILE A 85 -15.05 -9.27 1.74
C ILE A 85 -14.61 -10.72 1.83
N VAL A 86 -13.59 -10.98 2.64
CA VAL A 86 -13.22 -12.33 3.08
C VAL A 86 -13.97 -12.62 4.36
N ARG A 87 -14.75 -13.70 4.38
CA ARG A 87 -15.33 -14.31 5.58
C ARG A 87 -14.50 -15.53 5.95
N TYR A 88 -14.04 -15.60 7.18
CA TYR A 88 -13.22 -16.72 7.63
C TYR A 88 -13.59 -17.17 9.04
N ASN A 89 -13.46 -18.45 9.28
CA ASN A 89 -13.65 -19.08 10.57
C ASN A 89 -12.79 -20.37 10.66
N ARG A 90 -13.06 -21.23 11.63
CA ARG A 90 -12.34 -22.49 11.82
C ARG A 90 -12.52 -23.49 10.69
N ASP A 91 -13.64 -23.42 9.98
CA ASP A 91 -14.07 -24.41 9.00
C ASP A 91 -13.73 -24.02 7.57
N GLY A 92 -13.43 -22.73 7.33
CA GLY A 92 -13.10 -22.29 5.99
C GLY A 92 -12.93 -20.80 5.80
N VAL A 93 -12.55 -20.46 4.57
CA VAL A 93 -12.36 -19.12 4.05
C VAL A 93 -13.24 -18.95 2.82
N VAL A 94 -14.02 -17.88 2.77
CA VAL A 94 -14.94 -17.57 1.67
C VAL A 94 -14.68 -16.17 1.18
N PHE A 95 -14.54 -15.96 -0.12
CA PHE A 95 -14.48 -14.64 -0.71
C PHE A 95 -15.83 -14.25 -1.32
N LEU A 96 -16.34 -13.12 -0.87
CA LEU A 96 -17.62 -12.53 -1.28
C LEU A 96 -17.35 -11.27 -2.09
N ASN A 97 -17.98 -11.15 -3.25
CA ASN A 97 -17.90 -9.92 -4.04
C ASN A 97 -18.78 -8.79 -3.45
N LYS A 98 -18.77 -7.60 -4.07
CA LYS A 98 -19.59 -6.44 -3.65
C LYS A 98 -21.11 -6.70 -3.61
N LYS A 99 -21.58 -7.75 -4.28
CA LYS A 99 -23.00 -8.15 -4.30
C LYS A 99 -23.32 -9.23 -3.26
N ASN A 100 -22.35 -9.58 -2.39
CA ASN A 100 -22.43 -10.70 -1.45
C ASN A 100 -22.60 -12.07 -2.13
N GLU A 101 -22.09 -12.22 -3.36
CA GLU A 101 -22.07 -13.49 -4.07
C GLU A 101 -20.73 -14.17 -3.77
N GLU A 102 -20.78 -15.45 -3.43
CA GLU A 102 -19.58 -16.28 -3.20
C GLU A 102 -18.83 -16.47 -4.51
N LYS A 103 -17.56 -16.08 -4.52
CA LYS A 103 -16.66 -16.27 -5.65
C LYS A 103 -15.97 -17.63 -5.57
N TRP A 104 -15.49 -17.96 -4.38
CA TRP A 104 -14.87 -19.24 -4.08
C TRP A 104 -14.93 -19.51 -2.57
N ILE A 105 -14.80 -20.77 -2.23
CA ILE A 105 -14.78 -21.30 -0.87
C ILE A 105 -13.58 -22.23 -0.75
N GLN A 106 -12.80 -22.07 0.32
CA GLN A 106 -11.75 -22.99 0.73
C GLN A 106 -12.09 -23.56 2.09
N SER A 107 -12.34 -24.85 2.15
CA SER A 107 -12.53 -25.56 3.42
C SER A 107 -11.18 -25.75 4.12
N THR A 108 -11.17 -25.62 5.45
CA THR A 108 -9.98 -25.81 6.28
C THR A 108 -10.40 -26.29 7.67
N GLN A 109 -9.43 -26.62 8.53
CA GLN A 109 -9.65 -26.97 9.93
C GLN A 109 -8.61 -26.24 10.78
N LEU A 110 -8.89 -24.98 11.10
CA LEU A 110 -8.04 -24.15 11.93
C LEU A 110 -8.63 -24.07 13.35
N LYS A 111 -7.77 -23.92 14.36
CA LYS A 111 -8.20 -23.79 15.75
C LYS A 111 -8.45 -22.35 16.13
N ASN A 112 -7.54 -21.48 15.74
CA ASN A 112 -7.54 -20.06 16.07
C ASN A 112 -7.11 -19.22 14.86
N PRO A 113 -7.99 -19.09 13.84
CA PRO A 113 -7.65 -18.41 12.59
C PRO A 113 -7.49 -16.90 12.79
N ILE A 114 -6.41 -16.37 12.27
CA ILE A 114 -6.19 -14.93 12.07
C ILE A 114 -5.97 -14.65 10.59
N ILE A 115 -6.20 -13.41 10.18
CA ILE A 115 -5.99 -12.97 8.81
C ILE A 115 -5.05 -11.77 8.76
N GLU A 116 -4.11 -11.80 7.82
CA GLU A 116 -3.30 -10.65 7.41
C GLU A 116 -3.62 -10.33 5.96
N VAL A 117 -3.88 -9.04 5.67
CA VAL A 117 -4.39 -8.60 4.37
C VAL A 117 -3.52 -7.49 3.81
N LYS A 118 -3.12 -7.63 2.55
CA LYS A 118 -2.54 -6.59 1.70
C LYS A 118 -3.45 -6.34 0.49
N GLU A 119 -3.03 -5.48 -0.44
CA GLU A 119 -3.88 -5.11 -1.58
C GLU A 119 -4.15 -6.29 -2.54
N LYS A 120 -3.13 -7.16 -2.80
CA LYS A 120 -3.19 -8.23 -3.81
C LYS A 120 -3.17 -9.65 -3.25
N ALA A 121 -2.87 -9.79 -1.96
CA ALA A 121 -2.80 -11.08 -1.30
C ALA A 121 -3.27 -10.99 0.14
N PHE A 122 -3.73 -12.10 0.70
CA PHE A 122 -3.96 -12.26 2.11
C PHE A 122 -3.58 -13.67 2.57
N ALA A 123 -3.30 -13.82 3.86
CA ALA A 123 -3.05 -15.11 4.46
C ALA A 123 -3.97 -15.33 5.66
N VAL A 124 -4.40 -16.56 5.84
CA VAL A 124 -5.11 -17.03 7.04
C VAL A 124 -4.22 -18.05 7.74
N GLY A 125 -3.79 -17.73 8.95
CA GLY A 125 -2.91 -18.58 9.75
C GLY A 125 -3.59 -19.07 11.02
N ASP A 126 -3.19 -20.24 11.51
CA ASP A 126 -3.65 -20.82 12.78
C ASP A 126 -2.73 -20.43 13.92
N ILE A 127 -3.09 -19.43 14.72
CA ILE A 127 -2.27 -19.02 15.87
C ILE A 127 -2.22 -20.14 16.93
N GLY A 128 -1.00 -20.50 17.31
CA GLY A 128 -0.72 -21.64 18.16
C GLY A 128 -0.76 -23.00 17.43
N GLY A 129 -1.13 -23.00 16.15
CA GLY A 129 -1.00 -24.10 15.20
C GLY A 129 0.20 -23.91 14.26
N ASN A 130 0.18 -24.64 13.14
CA ASN A 130 1.30 -24.69 12.20
C ASN A 130 0.91 -24.39 10.75
N SER A 131 -0.38 -24.21 10.47
CA SER A 131 -0.90 -24.10 9.10
C SER A 131 -1.20 -22.67 8.69
N ILE A 132 -0.83 -22.30 7.49
CA ILE A 132 -1.13 -21.01 6.86
C ILE A 132 -1.62 -21.26 5.44
N LEU A 133 -2.71 -20.60 5.08
CA LEU A 133 -3.25 -20.59 3.72
C LEU A 133 -3.01 -19.21 3.11
N VAL A 134 -2.43 -19.16 1.93
CA VAL A 134 -2.14 -17.93 1.18
C VAL A 134 -3.08 -17.80 0.01
N PHE A 135 -3.69 -16.64 -0.14
CA PHE A 135 -4.73 -16.38 -1.14
C PHE A 135 -4.42 -15.16 -2.01
N SER A 136 -5.01 -15.16 -3.19
CA SER A 136 -5.22 -14.00 -4.05
C SER A 136 -6.72 -13.80 -4.32
N GLU A 137 -7.09 -12.82 -5.15
CA GLU A 137 -8.49 -12.63 -5.57
C GLU A 137 -9.04 -13.86 -6.32
N GLU A 138 -8.17 -14.64 -6.99
CA GLU A 138 -8.54 -15.85 -7.73
C GLU A 138 -8.72 -17.09 -6.85
N GLY A 139 -8.29 -17.05 -5.59
CA GLY A 139 -8.41 -18.17 -4.64
C GLY A 139 -7.09 -18.55 -3.99
N LEU A 140 -7.01 -19.78 -3.52
CA LEU A 140 -5.85 -20.34 -2.83
C LEU A 140 -4.62 -20.37 -3.74
N LYS A 141 -3.53 -19.75 -3.29
CA LYS A 141 -2.21 -19.79 -3.95
C LYS A 141 -1.33 -20.92 -3.44
N GLY A 142 -1.45 -21.24 -2.16
CA GLY A 142 -0.71 -22.33 -1.55
C GLY A 142 -0.93 -22.44 -0.06
N GLU A 143 -0.34 -23.48 0.51
CA GLU A 143 -0.40 -23.82 1.93
C GLU A 143 1.03 -23.94 2.47
N ILE A 144 1.23 -23.42 3.68
CA ILE A 144 2.51 -23.44 4.38
C ILE A 144 2.31 -24.18 5.69
N GLU A 145 3.12 -25.20 5.90
CA GLU A 145 3.22 -25.90 7.19
C GLU A 145 4.50 -25.52 7.89
N THR A 146 4.36 -24.92 9.07
CA THR A 146 5.51 -24.49 9.87
C THR A 146 5.98 -25.58 10.83
N SER A 147 7.27 -25.59 11.15
CA SER A 147 7.87 -26.61 12.07
C SER A 147 7.57 -26.32 13.55
N LEU A 148 7.17 -25.11 13.89
CA LEU A 148 6.86 -24.65 15.23
C LEU A 148 5.55 -23.85 15.23
N PRO A 149 4.86 -23.73 16.37
CA PRO A 149 3.60 -22.99 16.45
C PRO A 149 3.78 -21.53 16.06
N ILE A 150 2.80 -21.04 15.30
CA ILE A 150 2.72 -19.65 14.82
C ILE A 150 2.29 -18.75 15.98
N GLU A 151 3.02 -17.67 16.22
CA GLU A 151 2.70 -16.66 17.23
C GLU A 151 2.20 -15.34 16.57
N ASN A 152 2.79 -14.99 15.45
CA ASN A 152 2.41 -13.82 14.66
C ASN A 152 2.77 -14.04 13.20
N MET A 153 2.15 -13.29 12.29
CA MET A 153 2.49 -13.33 10.88
C MET A 153 2.31 -11.96 10.21
N ALA A 154 2.98 -11.76 9.08
CA ALA A 154 2.81 -10.64 8.19
C ALA A 154 2.88 -11.14 6.75
N ILE A 155 2.24 -10.44 5.81
CA ILE A 155 2.22 -10.81 4.39
C ILE A 155 2.61 -9.63 3.51
N SER A 156 3.12 -9.91 2.31
CA SER A 156 3.32 -8.94 1.22
C SER A 156 2.26 -9.09 0.11
N ASP A 157 2.18 -8.11 -0.79
CA ASP A 157 1.33 -8.20 -2.00
C ASP A 157 1.70 -9.36 -2.93
N GLN A 158 2.93 -9.84 -2.85
CA GLN A 158 3.40 -10.96 -3.65
C GLN A 158 2.99 -12.33 -3.07
N GLY A 159 2.46 -12.33 -1.83
CA GLY A 159 2.12 -13.55 -1.10
C GLY A 159 3.31 -14.15 -0.35
N ILE A 160 4.38 -13.37 -0.10
CA ILE A 160 5.43 -13.77 0.83
C ILE A 160 4.87 -13.62 2.24
N VAL A 161 4.92 -14.69 3.02
CA VAL A 161 4.45 -14.70 4.41
C VAL A 161 5.65 -14.81 5.34
N THR A 162 5.79 -13.84 6.24
CA THR A 162 6.77 -13.90 7.32
C THR A 162 6.06 -14.26 8.60
N VAL A 163 6.59 -15.24 9.32
CA VAL A 163 5.99 -15.74 10.56
C VAL A 163 6.96 -15.63 11.71
N LEU A 164 6.43 -15.27 12.87
CA LEU A 164 7.06 -15.44 14.15
C LEU A 164 6.65 -16.82 14.70
N LEU A 165 7.61 -17.69 14.87
CA LEU A 165 7.41 -19.03 15.38
C LEU A 165 7.83 -19.09 16.85
N LYS A 166 6.93 -19.63 17.68
CA LYS A 166 7.13 -19.75 19.11
C LYS A 166 8.17 -20.83 19.41
N ASN A 167 9.20 -20.43 20.15
CA ASN A 167 10.17 -21.35 20.75
C ASN A 167 10.52 -20.82 22.15
N GLU A 168 10.57 -21.69 23.13
CA GLU A 168 10.80 -21.31 24.54
C GLU A 168 12.14 -20.60 24.77
N THR A 169 13.17 -20.93 23.98
CA THR A 169 14.52 -20.38 24.18
C THR A 169 14.91 -19.31 23.17
N ALA A 170 14.44 -19.42 21.93
CA ALA A 170 14.83 -18.52 20.87
C ALA A 170 13.73 -18.52 19.76
N PRO A 171 12.81 -17.55 19.75
CA PRO A 171 11.83 -17.40 18.69
C PRO A 171 12.53 -17.31 17.32
N LYS A 172 11.85 -17.80 16.28
CA LYS A 172 12.35 -17.74 14.92
C LYS A 172 11.45 -16.86 14.07
N ILE A 173 12.04 -16.06 13.21
CA ILE A 173 11.35 -15.33 12.16
C ILE A 173 11.70 -16.00 10.83
N ILE A 174 10.70 -16.54 10.15
CA ILE A 174 10.91 -17.24 8.87
C ILE A 174 9.98 -16.64 7.82
N SER A 175 10.55 -16.30 6.66
CA SER A 175 9.77 -15.87 5.49
C SER A 175 9.66 -17.01 4.49
N TYR A 176 8.43 -17.25 4.04
CA TYR A 176 8.10 -18.28 3.05
C TYR A 176 7.52 -17.62 1.79
N ASP A 177 7.73 -18.24 0.65
CA ASP A 177 6.86 -17.96 -0.50
C ASP A 177 5.48 -18.61 -0.32
N ALA A 178 4.54 -18.32 -1.23
CA ALA A 178 3.19 -18.85 -1.14
C ALA A 178 3.12 -20.40 -1.27
N MET A 179 4.17 -21.03 -1.77
CA MET A 179 4.27 -22.49 -1.93
C MET A 179 4.93 -23.19 -0.74
N GLY A 180 5.31 -22.43 0.31
CA GLY A 180 5.95 -22.98 1.50
C GLY A 180 7.47 -23.12 1.41
N ASN A 181 8.12 -22.61 0.36
CA ASN A 181 9.58 -22.61 0.30
C ASN A 181 10.14 -21.51 1.24
N VAL A 182 11.13 -21.87 2.04
CA VAL A 182 11.83 -20.92 2.93
C VAL A 182 12.66 -19.96 2.09
N LEU A 183 12.41 -18.67 2.23
CA LEU A 183 13.18 -17.59 1.61
C LEU A 183 14.24 -17.03 2.55
N VAL A 184 13.87 -16.80 3.80
CA VAL A 184 14.75 -16.27 4.86
C VAL A 184 14.40 -16.95 6.18
N GLU A 185 15.43 -17.34 6.94
CA GLU A 185 15.28 -17.80 8.32
C GLU A 185 16.19 -16.97 9.21
N GLN A 186 15.64 -16.44 10.30
CA GLN A 186 16.35 -15.65 11.29
C GLN A 186 15.98 -16.08 12.70
N GLN A 187 16.99 -16.39 13.50
CA GLN A 187 16.83 -16.69 14.92
C GLN A 187 16.92 -15.39 15.72
N VAL A 188 15.95 -15.16 16.59
CA VAL A 188 15.94 -14.01 17.48
C VAL A 188 16.80 -14.28 18.70
N THR A 189 17.75 -13.38 18.97
CA THR A 189 18.57 -13.43 20.19
C THR A 189 17.90 -12.57 21.25
N VAL A 190 16.98 -13.15 22.02
CA VAL A 190 16.15 -12.44 23.01
C VAL A 190 16.96 -11.61 24.02
N PRO A 191 18.10 -12.06 24.59
CA PRO A 191 18.89 -11.21 25.48
C PRO A 191 19.48 -9.94 24.86
N VAL A 192 19.62 -9.90 23.54
CA VAL A 192 20.21 -8.76 22.80
C VAL A 192 19.15 -7.90 22.13
N MET A 193 18.19 -8.55 21.49
CA MET A 193 17.17 -7.86 20.68
C MET A 193 15.89 -7.58 21.47
N GLY A 194 15.58 -8.35 22.49
CA GLY A 194 14.30 -8.41 23.15
C GLY A 194 13.39 -9.49 22.56
N TYR A 195 12.15 -9.56 23.05
CA TYR A 195 11.15 -10.49 22.55
C TYR A 195 10.30 -9.81 21.44
N PRO A 196 10.15 -10.41 20.25
CA PRO A 196 9.37 -9.85 19.18
C PRO A 196 7.87 -9.95 19.50
N VAL A 197 7.13 -8.87 19.32
CA VAL A 197 5.70 -8.79 19.69
C VAL A 197 4.78 -8.40 18.52
N ALA A 198 5.31 -7.68 17.54
CA ALA A 198 4.57 -7.30 16.36
C ALA A 198 5.50 -7.24 15.15
N MET A 199 4.96 -7.48 13.98
CA MET A 199 5.70 -7.34 12.74
C MET A 199 4.76 -6.91 11.60
N ASP A 200 5.33 -6.23 10.61
CA ASP A 200 4.68 -5.92 9.35
C ASP A 200 5.69 -5.95 8.20
N MET A 201 5.21 -6.31 7.02
CA MET A 201 6.01 -6.46 5.82
C MET A 201 5.60 -5.42 4.77
N SER A 202 6.57 -4.87 4.05
CA SER A 202 6.31 -4.00 2.91
C SER A 202 5.59 -4.76 1.78
N ASP A 203 4.85 -4.03 0.95
CA ASP A 203 4.06 -4.60 -0.14
C ASP A 203 4.92 -5.36 -1.15
N ASP A 204 6.17 -4.92 -1.37
CA ASP A 204 7.13 -5.59 -2.25
C ASP A 204 7.88 -6.77 -1.59
N GLY A 205 7.57 -7.09 -0.33
CA GLY A 205 8.16 -8.21 0.41
C GLY A 205 9.64 -8.06 0.76
N LYS A 206 10.24 -6.87 0.58
CA LYS A 206 11.68 -6.67 0.81
C LYS A 206 12.02 -6.10 2.18
N MET A 207 11.10 -5.34 2.78
CA MET A 207 11.28 -4.76 4.11
C MET A 207 10.39 -5.46 5.11
N LEU A 208 10.97 -5.79 6.28
CA LEU A 208 10.26 -6.28 7.45
C LEU A 208 10.58 -5.35 8.61
N ALA A 209 9.55 -4.80 9.25
CA ALA A 209 9.65 -4.11 10.53
C ALA A 209 9.21 -5.06 11.64
N VAL A 210 10.01 -5.19 12.69
CA VAL A 210 9.68 -6.00 13.86
C VAL A 210 9.84 -5.17 15.11
N THR A 211 8.80 -5.16 15.95
CA THR A 211 8.82 -4.51 17.25
C THR A 211 9.23 -5.53 18.32
N TYR A 212 10.21 -5.16 19.12
CA TYR A 212 10.71 -5.95 20.23
C TYR A 212 10.48 -5.26 21.55
N PHE A 213 10.15 -6.04 22.58
CA PHE A 213 10.17 -5.59 23.96
C PHE A 213 11.40 -6.15 24.67
N HIS A 214 12.10 -5.30 25.40
CA HIS A 214 13.23 -5.68 26.24
C HIS A 214 13.21 -4.90 27.55
N THR A 215 13.89 -5.39 28.56
CA THR A 215 14.06 -4.71 29.85
C THR A 215 15.49 -4.23 29.98
N ASP A 216 15.64 -2.96 30.35
CA ASP A 216 16.92 -2.36 30.68
C ASP A 216 16.78 -1.68 32.05
N ASP A 217 17.63 -2.04 33.02
CA ASP A 217 17.54 -1.58 34.43
C ASP A 217 16.13 -1.68 35.04
N ALA A 218 15.44 -2.81 34.80
CA ALA A 218 14.04 -3.07 35.20
C ALA A 218 12.98 -2.12 34.59
N VAL A 219 13.33 -1.33 33.58
CA VAL A 219 12.41 -0.54 32.78
C VAL A 219 12.10 -1.27 31.49
N LEU A 220 10.80 -1.40 31.18
CA LEU A 220 10.36 -1.97 29.90
C LEU A 220 10.56 -0.92 28.81
N LYS A 221 11.25 -1.32 27.74
CA LYS A 221 11.51 -0.49 26.57
C LYS A 221 11.03 -1.21 25.31
N SER A 222 10.70 -0.47 24.29
CA SER A 222 10.40 -1.02 22.96
C SER A 222 11.47 -0.61 21.95
N LYS A 223 11.71 -1.49 21.00
CA LYS A 223 12.64 -1.29 19.88
C LYS A 223 12.01 -1.76 18.60
N VAL A 224 12.12 -0.97 17.53
CA VAL A 224 11.74 -1.39 16.18
C VAL A 224 13.01 -1.63 15.38
N ILE A 225 13.14 -2.83 14.82
CA ILE A 225 14.25 -3.20 13.93
C ILE A 225 13.70 -3.38 12.52
N TYR A 226 14.38 -2.77 11.55
CA TYR A 226 14.05 -2.86 10.14
C TYR A 226 15.04 -3.76 9.42
N TYR A 227 14.52 -4.81 8.84
CA TYR A 227 15.27 -5.77 8.03
C TYR A 227 15.02 -5.49 6.54
N ASN A 228 16.04 -5.60 5.71
CA ASN A 228 15.90 -5.49 4.26
C ASN A 228 16.47 -6.75 3.59
N PHE A 229 15.60 -7.48 2.93
CA PHE A 229 15.94 -8.72 2.20
C PHE A 229 16.31 -8.46 0.73
N GLY A 230 16.24 -7.21 0.27
CA GLY A 230 16.67 -6.78 -1.05
C GLY A 230 18.15 -6.33 -1.07
N GLU A 231 18.54 -5.63 -2.13
CA GLU A 231 19.91 -5.18 -2.36
C GLU A 231 20.48 -4.29 -1.23
N SER A 232 19.63 -3.44 -0.61
CA SER A 232 20.09 -2.54 0.46
C SER A 232 20.51 -3.25 1.74
N GLY A 233 20.01 -4.46 1.98
CA GLY A 233 20.36 -5.29 3.14
C GLY A 233 21.37 -6.39 2.82
N LYS A 234 21.78 -6.57 1.55
CA LYS A 234 22.60 -7.70 1.10
C LYS A 234 23.90 -7.86 1.89
N ASP A 235 24.59 -6.74 2.10
CA ASP A 235 25.90 -6.71 2.77
C ASP A 235 25.81 -6.25 4.24
N LYS A 236 24.58 -6.14 4.80
CA LYS A 236 24.39 -5.77 6.20
C LYS A 236 24.37 -7.02 7.09
N PRO A 237 24.99 -6.95 8.29
CA PRO A 237 24.85 -8.02 9.29
C PRO A 237 23.37 -8.25 9.60
N ASP A 238 22.96 -9.51 9.62
CA ASP A 238 21.59 -9.94 9.92
C ASP A 238 20.50 -9.23 9.09
N LYS A 239 20.86 -8.62 7.93
CA LYS A 239 19.99 -7.82 7.08
C LYS A 239 19.39 -6.57 7.75
N ILE A 240 19.89 -6.15 8.90
CA ILE A 240 19.42 -4.99 9.66
C ILE A 240 19.89 -3.71 8.97
N VAL A 241 18.94 -2.85 8.60
CA VAL A 241 19.23 -1.57 7.93
C VAL A 241 18.98 -0.36 8.82
N ALA A 242 18.09 -0.48 9.81
CA ALA A 242 17.82 0.56 10.80
C ALA A 242 17.29 -0.06 12.10
N SER A 243 17.40 0.69 13.20
CA SER A 243 16.84 0.34 14.50
C SER A 243 16.52 1.63 15.26
N ASP A 244 15.29 1.72 15.77
CA ASP A 244 14.81 2.82 16.61
C ASP A 244 14.42 2.27 17.99
N GLU A 245 14.85 2.93 19.06
CA GLU A 245 14.57 2.56 20.45
C GLU A 245 13.71 3.62 21.13
N TYR A 246 12.70 3.19 21.87
CA TYR A 246 11.73 4.03 22.56
C TYR A 246 11.72 3.70 24.06
N SER A 247 12.00 4.71 24.89
CA SER A 247 12.08 4.54 26.36
C SER A 247 10.77 4.83 27.08
N ASP A 248 9.84 5.57 26.46
CA ASP A 248 8.66 6.13 27.11
C ASP A 248 7.32 5.70 26.49
N THR A 249 7.34 4.79 25.52
CA THR A 249 6.14 4.33 24.82
C THR A 249 6.06 2.81 24.84
N ILE A 250 5.01 2.31 25.47
CA ILE A 250 4.53 0.93 25.38
C ILE A 250 3.23 0.94 24.60
#